data_fb231b6dcf6448fb7a35b9c7cf863308
#
_entry.id   fb231b6dcf6448fb7a35b9c7cf863308
#
_cell.length_a   1.000
_cell.length_b   1.000
_cell.length_c   1.000
_cell.angle_alpha   90.00
_cell.angle_beta   90.00
_cell.angle_gamma   90.00
#
_symmetry.space_group_name_H-M   'P 1'
#
loop_
_entity.id
_entity.type
_entity.pdbx_description
1 polymer ?
#
loop_
_entity_poly.entity_id
_entity_poly.type
_entity_poly.pdbx_seq_one_letter_code
_entity_poly.pdbx_strand_id
1 'polypeptide(L)'
;MSTAAPVTDAAASHAAPSKGGKKKLIILALPVLLIAIGAGLWFGGILPPLLGMGGHGDEHGEAHGEAHGAPAKPGELKTELEAKAKAPVFIDLPDLVANLNVGQRRSSFIKLKAKIEVARVEDQPVVMAAMPRLQDMFTTYLREMRPEELRGSSGTYRLREELVARANIAVAPARVVDVLFSEMIIQ
;
A
#
# COMPACT_ATOMS: atom_id res chain seq x y z
N MET A 1 39.76 1.42 62.90
CA MET A 1 39.65 0.06 63.45
C MET A 1 39.09 -0.77 62.31
N SER A 2 39.98 -1.41 61.57
CA SER A 2 40.37 -2.79 61.72
C SER A 2 39.23 -3.73 61.29
N THR A 3 39.28 -4.63 60.39
CA THR A 3 40.36 -5.50 59.89
C THR A 3 39.74 -6.39 58.84
N ALA A 4 40.34 -6.53 57.72
CA ALA A 4 41.00 -7.74 57.20
C ALA A 4 40.15 -8.76 56.45
N ALA A 5 40.54 -9.01 55.22
CA ALA A 5 40.39 -10.24 54.45
C ALA A 5 41.07 -11.41 55.17
N PRO A 6 41.00 -12.65 54.69
CA PRO A 6 41.41 -13.12 53.37
C PRO A 6 40.71 -14.41 52.84
N VAL A 7 40.80 -14.67 51.56
CA VAL A 7 41.60 -15.73 50.84
C VAL A 7 41.01 -17.16 50.70
N THR A 8 41.26 -17.64 49.48
CA THR A 8 41.47 -19.01 48.95
C THR A 8 40.18 -19.80 48.64
N ASP A 9 40.11 -20.55 47.66
CA ASP A 9 40.94 -21.13 46.59
C ASP A 9 40.13 -22.25 45.95
N ALA A 10 40.55 -22.70 44.86
CA ALA A 10 40.28 -23.98 44.27
C ALA A 10 39.41 -24.04 43.00
N ALA A 11 40.22 -24.09 41.96
CA ALA A 11 39.97 -24.70 40.69
C ALA A 11 39.10 -25.95 40.69
N ALA A 12 38.15 -25.96 39.72
CA ALA A 12 37.74 -27.22 39.09
C ALA A 12 37.40 -26.96 37.63
N SER A 13 38.33 -27.28 36.79
CA SER A 13 38.23 -27.53 35.38
C SER A 13 37.10 -28.51 35.10
N HIS A 14 36.08 -28.05 34.32
CA HIS A 14 35.28 -29.00 33.54
C HIS A 14 35.18 -28.49 32.11
N ALA A 15 35.89 -29.20 31.26
CA ALA A 15 35.83 -29.13 29.81
C ALA A 15 34.39 -29.34 29.31
N ALA A 16 33.85 -28.40 28.63
CA ALA A 16 32.60 -28.55 27.87
C ALA A 16 32.90 -29.24 26.52
N PRO A 17 32.09 -30.21 26.08
CA PRO A 17 32.29 -30.88 24.80
C PRO A 17 31.92 -29.95 23.64
N SER A 18 32.81 -29.87 22.65
CA SER A 18 32.65 -29.15 21.41
C SER A 18 31.47 -29.70 20.57
N LYS A 19 30.36 -28.97 20.50
CA LYS A 19 29.28 -29.21 19.53
C LYS A 19 29.64 -28.58 18.18
N GLY A 20 30.62 -29.13 17.49
CA GLY A 20 31.09 -28.66 16.16
C GLY A 20 30.58 -29.48 14.97
N GLY A 21 29.42 -30.12 15.01
CA GLY A 21 28.95 -30.97 13.91
C GLY A 21 27.74 -30.45 13.09
N LYS A 22 26.88 -29.66 13.67
CA LYS A 22 25.60 -29.27 13.00
C LYS A 22 25.75 -28.12 12.03
N LYS A 23 26.70 -27.19 12.23
CA LYS A 23 26.90 -26.02 11.33
C LYS A 23 27.46 -26.42 9.98
N LYS A 24 28.35 -27.43 9.91
CA LYS A 24 28.91 -27.92 8.63
C LYS A 24 27.89 -28.67 7.79
N LEU A 25 26.94 -29.36 8.42
CA LEU A 25 25.88 -30.08 7.74
C LEU A 25 24.84 -29.10 7.16
N ILE A 26 24.55 -28.01 7.85
CA ILE A 26 23.65 -26.94 7.39
C ILE A 26 24.25 -26.16 6.20
N ILE A 27 25.55 -25.90 6.23
CA ILE A 27 26.26 -25.20 5.13
C ILE A 27 26.29 -26.02 3.84
N LEU A 28 26.36 -27.36 3.96
CA LEU A 28 26.33 -28.26 2.81
C LEU A 28 24.90 -28.54 2.31
N ALA A 29 23.89 -28.54 3.19
CA ALA A 29 22.51 -28.80 2.86
C ALA A 29 21.82 -27.59 2.16
N LEU A 30 22.25 -26.37 2.47
CA LEU A 30 21.64 -25.15 1.93
C LEU A 30 21.75 -25.05 0.38
N PRO A 31 22.92 -25.24 -0.25
CA PRO A 31 23.03 -25.17 -1.71
C PRO A 31 22.29 -26.33 -2.41
N VAL A 32 22.24 -27.51 -1.82
CA VAL A 32 21.49 -28.64 -2.38
C VAL A 32 19.99 -28.37 -2.38
N LEU A 33 19.47 -27.75 -1.31
CA LEU A 33 18.07 -27.36 -1.21
C LEU A 33 17.71 -26.28 -2.26
N LEU A 34 18.58 -25.30 -2.47
CA LEU A 34 18.38 -24.25 -3.48
C LEU A 34 18.37 -24.79 -4.91
N ILE A 35 19.24 -25.77 -5.20
CA ILE A 35 19.26 -26.43 -6.51
C ILE A 35 18.00 -27.26 -6.73
N ALA A 36 17.50 -27.96 -5.70
CA ALA A 36 16.28 -28.75 -5.79
C ALA A 36 15.03 -27.85 -5.99
N ILE A 37 14.97 -26.70 -5.32
CA ILE A 37 13.89 -25.71 -5.50
C ILE A 37 13.96 -25.10 -6.91
N GLY A 38 15.16 -24.75 -7.39
CA GLY A 38 15.37 -24.20 -8.73
C GLY A 38 14.98 -25.19 -9.84
N ALA A 39 15.34 -26.46 -9.69
CA ALA A 39 14.97 -27.52 -10.62
C ALA A 39 13.44 -27.79 -10.60
N GLY A 40 12.82 -27.75 -9.43
CA GLY A 40 11.37 -27.92 -9.28
C GLY A 40 10.57 -26.79 -9.93
N LEU A 41 11.02 -25.54 -9.81
CA LEU A 41 10.42 -24.37 -10.46
C LEU A 41 10.63 -24.38 -11.97
N TRP A 42 11.78 -24.88 -12.45
CA TRP A 42 12.06 -25.03 -13.89
C TRP A 42 11.18 -26.10 -14.54
N PHE A 43 11.05 -27.26 -13.89
CA PHE A 43 10.25 -28.40 -14.41
C PHE A 43 8.73 -28.16 -14.25
N GLY A 44 8.32 -27.35 -13.25
CA GLY A 44 6.93 -26.97 -13.02
C GLY A 44 6.37 -25.90 -13.99
N GLY A 45 7.17 -25.42 -14.95
CA GLY A 45 6.72 -24.47 -15.97
C GLY A 45 6.42 -23.05 -15.47
N ILE A 46 6.84 -22.70 -14.24
CA ILE A 46 6.56 -21.40 -13.62
C ILE A 46 7.60 -20.34 -14.02
N LEU A 47 8.86 -20.76 -14.28
CA LEU A 47 9.93 -19.83 -14.63
C LEU A 47 9.97 -19.34 -16.10
N PRO A 48 9.60 -20.13 -17.12
CA PRO A 48 9.66 -19.67 -18.51
C PRO A 48 8.88 -18.38 -18.81
N PRO A 49 7.67 -18.16 -18.30
CA PRO A 49 6.94 -16.93 -18.55
C PRO A 49 7.48 -15.70 -17.80
N LEU A 50 8.26 -15.91 -16.74
CA LEU A 50 8.78 -14.82 -15.90
C LEU A 50 10.07 -14.19 -16.49
N LEU A 51 10.82 -14.92 -17.30
CA LEU A 51 12.12 -14.48 -17.87
C LEU A 51 12.03 -13.94 -19.32
N GLY A 52 10.83 -13.84 -19.93
CA GLY A 52 10.64 -13.16 -21.21
C GLY A 52 11.37 -13.75 -22.42
N MET A 53 11.82 -15.01 -22.38
CA MET A 53 12.47 -15.68 -23.49
C MET A 53 11.48 -16.56 -24.26
N GLY A 54 10.50 -15.91 -24.91
CA GLY A 54 9.60 -16.54 -25.87
C GLY A 54 9.86 -15.92 -27.26
N GLY A 55 10.41 -16.72 -28.16
CA GLY A 55 10.88 -16.30 -29.46
C GLY A 55 9.78 -15.77 -30.38
N HIS A 56 10.22 -14.88 -31.25
CA HIS A 56 9.52 -14.38 -32.42
C HIS A 56 9.19 -15.55 -33.39
N GLY A 57 7.95 -15.53 -33.85
CA GLY A 57 7.51 -16.25 -35.02
C GLY A 57 6.57 -15.34 -35.80
N ASP A 58 7.11 -14.75 -36.86
CA ASP A 58 6.36 -14.00 -37.85
C ASP A 58 5.42 -14.93 -38.60
N GLU A 59 4.17 -14.52 -38.80
CA GLU A 59 3.51 -14.73 -40.09
C GLU A 59 2.25 -13.84 -40.21
N HIS A 60 2.22 -13.11 -41.34
CA HIS A 60 1.13 -12.29 -41.84
C HIS A 60 -0.11 -13.13 -42.17
N GLY A 61 -1.29 -12.57 -41.93
CA GLY A 61 -2.56 -13.07 -42.41
C GLY A 61 -3.70 -12.12 -42.13
N GLU A 62 -4.00 -11.23 -43.06
CA GLU A 62 -5.23 -10.46 -43.10
C GLU A 62 -6.44 -11.37 -43.29
N ALA A 63 -7.46 -11.26 -42.45
CA ALA A 63 -8.83 -11.63 -42.84
C ALA A 63 -9.84 -10.94 -41.90
N HIS A 64 -10.66 -10.11 -42.49
CA HIS A 64 -11.91 -9.62 -41.90
C HIS A 64 -12.82 -10.80 -41.51
N GLY A 65 -13.36 -10.76 -40.28
CA GLY A 65 -14.36 -11.70 -39.81
C GLY A 65 -15.11 -11.11 -38.63
N GLU A 66 -16.38 -10.82 -38.84
CA GLU A 66 -17.33 -10.33 -37.82
C GLU A 66 -17.39 -11.31 -36.64
N ALA A 67 -17.17 -10.77 -35.44
CA ALA A 67 -17.17 -11.55 -34.21
C ALA A 67 -18.61 -11.78 -33.73
N HIS A 68 -19.14 -12.97 -33.97
CA HIS A 68 -20.20 -13.51 -33.13
C HIS A 68 -19.64 -13.82 -31.76
N GLY A 69 -20.22 -13.19 -30.72
CA GLY A 69 -19.84 -13.40 -29.34
C GLY A 69 -20.03 -14.87 -28.93
N ALA A 70 -18.92 -15.52 -28.64
CA ALA A 70 -18.94 -16.80 -27.96
C ALA A 70 -19.38 -16.60 -26.51
N PRO A 71 -20.24 -17.47 -25.94
CA PRO A 71 -20.63 -17.37 -24.54
C PRO A 71 -19.41 -17.59 -23.65
N ALA A 72 -19.07 -16.59 -22.84
CA ALA A 72 -17.99 -16.67 -21.87
C ALA A 72 -18.18 -17.86 -20.92
N LYS A 73 -17.12 -18.63 -20.71
CA LYS A 73 -17.17 -19.78 -19.81
C LYS A 73 -17.50 -19.33 -18.40
N PRO A 74 -18.33 -20.07 -17.63
CA PRO A 74 -18.75 -19.65 -16.27
C PRO A 74 -17.62 -19.36 -15.27
N GLY A 75 -16.40 -19.87 -15.55
CA GLY A 75 -15.22 -19.61 -14.74
C GLY A 75 -14.57 -18.26 -15.00
N GLU A 76 -14.58 -17.77 -16.25
CA GLU A 76 -13.97 -16.47 -16.62
C GLU A 76 -14.79 -15.30 -16.11
N LEU A 77 -16.12 -15.40 -16.16
CA LEU A 77 -17.03 -14.42 -15.59
C LEU A 77 -16.87 -14.23 -14.07
N LYS A 78 -16.62 -15.31 -13.33
CA LYS A 78 -16.37 -15.22 -11.88
C LYS A 78 -15.03 -14.53 -11.59
N THR A 79 -14.00 -14.87 -12.34
CA THR A 79 -12.67 -14.26 -12.16
C THR A 79 -12.67 -12.76 -12.53
N GLU A 80 -13.39 -12.37 -13.59
CA GLU A 80 -13.54 -10.95 -13.95
C GLU A 80 -14.39 -10.17 -12.93
N LEU A 81 -15.46 -10.77 -12.42
CA LEU A 81 -16.30 -10.16 -11.37
C LEU A 81 -15.54 -10.00 -10.06
N GLU A 82 -14.75 -10.99 -9.67
CA GLU A 82 -13.90 -10.91 -8.46
C GLU A 82 -12.76 -9.90 -8.63
N ALA A 83 -12.14 -9.82 -9.81
CA ALA A 83 -11.12 -8.82 -10.12
C ALA A 83 -11.70 -7.40 -10.13
N LYS A 84 -12.91 -7.23 -10.68
CA LYS A 84 -13.62 -5.95 -10.70
C LYS A 84 -14.11 -5.52 -9.32
N ALA A 85 -14.52 -6.46 -8.47
CA ALA A 85 -14.88 -6.20 -7.07
C ALA A 85 -13.67 -5.84 -6.20
N LYS A 86 -12.47 -6.22 -6.64
CA LYS A 86 -11.20 -5.95 -5.92
C LYS A 86 -10.44 -4.74 -6.48
N ALA A 87 -10.86 -4.17 -7.61
CA ALA A 87 -10.25 -2.98 -8.16
C ALA A 87 -10.58 -1.75 -7.28
N PRO A 88 -9.58 -0.89 -6.96
CA PRO A 88 -9.84 0.33 -6.22
C PRO A 88 -10.79 1.25 -7.00
N VAL A 89 -11.74 1.85 -6.32
CA VAL A 89 -12.68 2.79 -6.91
C VAL A 89 -12.34 4.20 -6.46
N PHE A 90 -12.23 5.09 -7.43
CA PHE A 90 -11.95 6.50 -7.19
C PHE A 90 -13.19 7.35 -7.40
N ILE A 91 -13.50 8.18 -6.41
CA ILE A 91 -14.64 9.08 -6.40
C ILE A 91 -14.11 10.52 -6.40
N ASP A 92 -14.50 11.31 -7.39
CA ASP A 92 -14.11 12.72 -7.45
C ASP A 92 -14.78 13.52 -6.34
N LEU A 93 -13.95 14.28 -5.60
CA LEU A 93 -14.44 15.24 -4.64
C LEU A 93 -14.60 16.60 -5.33
N PRO A 94 -15.67 17.35 -5.07
CA PRO A 94 -15.78 18.73 -5.54
C PRO A 94 -14.63 19.59 -5.06
N ASP A 95 -14.27 20.62 -5.83
CA ASP A 95 -13.17 21.54 -5.49
C ASP A 95 -13.39 22.14 -4.09
N LEU A 96 -12.42 21.95 -3.20
CA LEU A 96 -12.42 22.54 -1.87
C LEU A 96 -11.64 23.86 -1.90
N VAL A 97 -12.29 24.95 -1.52
CA VAL A 97 -11.65 26.25 -1.35
C VAL A 97 -11.88 26.71 0.09
N ALA A 98 -10.80 26.99 0.78
CA ALA A 98 -10.85 27.45 2.18
C ALA A 98 -9.82 28.56 2.44
N ASN A 99 -10.20 29.53 3.28
CA ASN A 99 -9.26 30.49 3.82
C ASN A 99 -8.45 29.79 4.93
N LEU A 100 -7.13 29.91 4.88
CA LEU A 100 -6.22 29.38 5.86
C LEU A 100 -6.08 30.31 7.07
N ASN A 101 -5.68 29.76 8.19
CA ASN A 101 -5.45 30.52 9.43
C ASN A 101 -4.11 31.23 9.37
N VAL A 102 -4.12 32.52 9.03
CA VAL A 102 -2.90 33.35 8.83
C VAL A 102 -2.80 34.55 9.81
N GLY A 103 -3.69 34.66 10.79
CA GLY A 103 -3.74 35.85 11.62
C GLY A 103 -4.23 37.10 10.86
N GLN A 104 -4.29 38.24 11.58
CA GLN A 104 -5.09 39.41 11.13
C GLN A 104 -4.54 40.24 9.96
N ARG A 105 -3.34 40.00 9.46
CA ARG A 105 -2.68 40.92 8.49
C ARG A 105 -2.54 40.40 7.07
N ARG A 106 -2.88 39.16 6.81
CA ARG A 106 -2.79 38.54 5.48
C ARG A 106 -3.98 37.62 5.27
N SER A 107 -4.42 37.48 4.06
CA SER A 107 -5.34 36.43 3.65
C SER A 107 -4.56 35.39 2.86
N SER A 108 -4.73 34.15 3.15
CA SER A 108 -4.21 33.04 2.36
C SER A 108 -5.32 32.03 2.18
N PHE A 109 -5.44 31.46 1.01
CA PHE A 109 -6.44 30.44 0.75
C PHE A 109 -5.80 29.22 0.09
N ILE A 110 -6.40 28.07 0.32
CA ILE A 110 -6.07 26.82 -0.36
C ILE A 110 -7.19 26.46 -1.32
N LYS A 111 -6.79 26.02 -2.53
CA LYS A 111 -7.64 25.28 -3.45
C LYS A 111 -7.12 23.85 -3.53
N LEU A 112 -7.96 22.89 -3.18
CA LEU A 112 -7.64 21.47 -3.17
C LEU A 112 -8.60 20.71 -4.07
N LYS A 113 -8.05 19.97 -5.06
CA LYS A 113 -8.78 18.94 -5.81
C LYS A 113 -8.31 17.58 -5.38
N ALA A 114 -9.24 16.74 -5.01
CA ALA A 114 -8.91 15.42 -4.49
C ALA A 114 -9.88 14.35 -5.02
N LYS A 115 -9.42 13.10 -4.95
CA LYS A 115 -10.24 11.90 -5.17
C LYS A 115 -10.20 11.04 -3.92
N ILE A 116 -11.32 10.42 -3.60
CA ILE A 116 -11.43 9.46 -2.50
C ILE A 116 -11.29 8.07 -3.08
N GLU A 117 -10.36 7.29 -2.56
CA GLU A 117 -10.20 5.88 -2.88
C GLU A 117 -10.98 5.03 -1.89
N VAL A 118 -11.85 4.15 -2.40
CA VAL A 118 -12.58 3.16 -1.61
C VAL A 118 -12.16 1.75 -2.00
N ALA A 119 -12.14 0.86 -0.99
CA ALA A 119 -11.67 -0.50 -1.17
C ALA A 119 -12.63 -1.38 -2.01
N ARG A 120 -13.92 -1.03 -2.02
CA ARG A 120 -14.98 -1.84 -2.63
C ARG A 120 -15.95 -0.96 -3.41
N VAL A 121 -16.42 -1.49 -4.52
CA VAL A 121 -17.43 -0.82 -5.36
C VAL A 121 -18.72 -0.56 -4.58
N GLU A 122 -19.08 -1.46 -3.67
CA GLU A 122 -20.29 -1.36 -2.84
C GLU A 122 -20.29 -0.17 -1.89
N ASP A 123 -19.09 0.33 -1.53
CA ASP A 123 -18.94 1.48 -0.64
C ASP A 123 -19.16 2.82 -1.37
N GLN A 124 -19.09 2.83 -2.71
CA GLN A 124 -19.24 4.03 -3.53
C GLN A 124 -20.55 4.80 -3.27
N PRO A 125 -21.73 4.20 -3.28
CA PRO A 125 -22.98 4.93 -3.06
C PRO A 125 -23.05 5.54 -1.65
N VAL A 126 -22.47 4.90 -0.65
CA VAL A 126 -22.41 5.43 0.73
C VAL A 126 -21.56 6.68 0.79
N VAL A 127 -20.36 6.65 0.17
CA VAL A 127 -19.47 7.81 0.10
C VAL A 127 -20.11 8.95 -0.68
N MET A 128 -20.77 8.67 -1.81
CA MET A 128 -21.47 9.68 -2.59
C MET A 128 -22.62 10.33 -1.81
N ALA A 129 -23.38 9.57 -1.05
CA ALA A 129 -24.45 10.08 -0.19
C ALA A 129 -23.90 10.97 0.95
N ALA A 130 -22.69 10.64 1.45
CA ALA A 130 -22.00 11.42 2.49
C ALA A 130 -21.22 12.63 1.97
N MET A 131 -21.20 12.88 0.64
CA MET A 131 -20.38 13.91 0.02
C MET A 131 -20.52 15.31 0.63
N PRO A 132 -21.74 15.82 0.91
CA PRO A 132 -21.86 17.14 1.54
C PRO A 132 -21.18 17.21 2.93
N ARG A 133 -21.30 16.12 3.70
CA ARG A 133 -20.66 16.02 5.02
C ARG A 133 -19.14 15.96 4.92
N LEU A 134 -18.62 15.21 3.95
CA LEU A 134 -17.19 15.15 3.66
C LEU A 134 -16.63 16.52 3.31
N GLN A 135 -17.31 17.27 2.43
CA GLN A 135 -16.91 18.63 2.07
C GLN A 135 -16.88 19.57 3.27
N ASP A 136 -17.89 19.53 4.11
CA ASP A 136 -17.98 20.36 5.31
C ASP A 136 -16.82 20.06 6.28
N MET A 137 -16.60 18.78 6.59
CA MET A 137 -15.52 18.35 7.49
C MET A 137 -14.14 18.71 6.94
N PHE A 138 -13.91 18.54 5.66
CA PHE A 138 -12.63 18.86 5.03
C PHE A 138 -12.40 20.36 4.97
N THR A 139 -13.41 21.14 4.59
CA THR A 139 -13.31 22.60 4.53
C THR A 139 -13.10 23.19 5.93
N THR A 140 -13.77 22.67 6.94
CA THR A 140 -13.60 23.08 8.32
C THR A 140 -12.18 22.83 8.81
N TYR A 141 -11.65 21.63 8.53
CA TYR A 141 -10.27 21.31 8.89
C TYR A 141 -9.24 22.19 8.15
N LEU A 142 -9.42 22.41 6.85
CA LEU A 142 -8.53 23.27 6.07
C LEU A 142 -8.49 24.72 6.60
N ARG A 143 -9.61 25.24 7.16
CA ARG A 143 -9.66 26.58 7.78
C ARG A 143 -8.85 26.69 9.06
N GLU A 144 -8.62 25.60 9.75
CA GLU A 144 -7.81 25.56 10.98
C GLU A 144 -6.31 25.50 10.66
N MET A 145 -5.93 25.04 9.47
CA MET A 145 -4.55 24.85 9.03
C MET A 145 -3.83 26.16 8.74
N ARG A 146 -2.54 26.19 9.04
CA ARG A 146 -1.65 27.29 8.66
C ARG A 146 -0.92 26.97 7.36
N PRO A 147 -0.62 27.98 6.50
CA PRO A 147 0.12 27.75 5.26
C PRO A 147 1.46 27.04 5.47
N GLU A 148 2.12 27.31 6.58
CA GLU A 148 3.42 26.70 6.93
C GLU A 148 3.30 25.21 7.19
N GLU A 149 2.19 24.73 7.72
CA GLU A 149 1.92 23.33 8.03
C GLU A 149 1.69 22.48 6.78
N LEU A 150 1.31 23.13 5.67
CA LEU A 150 1.03 22.49 4.39
C LEU A 150 2.25 22.44 3.47
N ARG A 151 3.39 23.03 3.89
CA ARG A 151 4.59 23.08 3.07
C ARG A 151 5.36 21.77 3.08
N GLY A 152 5.86 21.40 1.88
CA GLY A 152 6.68 20.23 1.69
C GLY A 152 5.90 18.91 1.71
N SER A 153 6.60 17.81 1.49
CA SER A 153 6.01 16.47 1.42
C SER A 153 5.43 16.01 2.75
N SER A 154 6.06 16.37 3.86
CA SER A 154 5.59 15.99 5.20
C SER A 154 4.24 16.64 5.55
N GLY A 155 4.05 17.92 5.19
CA GLY A 155 2.79 18.64 5.40
C GLY A 155 1.67 18.05 4.55
N THR A 156 1.95 17.77 3.28
CA THR A 156 1.00 17.13 2.36
C THR A 156 0.60 15.73 2.84
N TYR A 157 1.56 14.95 3.33
CA TYR A 157 1.30 13.62 3.86
C TYR A 157 0.41 13.66 5.10
N ARG A 158 0.74 14.54 6.05
CA ARG A 158 -0.05 14.73 7.27
C ARG A 158 -1.48 15.18 6.96
N LEU A 159 -1.65 16.13 6.02
CA LEU A 159 -2.98 16.53 5.55
C LEU A 159 -3.77 15.33 5.04
N ARG A 160 -3.15 14.48 4.21
CA ARG A 160 -3.78 13.29 3.65
C ARG A 160 -4.27 12.35 4.75
N GLU A 161 -3.41 11.99 5.70
CA GLU A 161 -3.76 11.12 6.83
C GLU A 161 -4.96 11.65 7.62
N GLU A 162 -4.97 12.93 7.90
CA GLU A 162 -6.05 13.59 8.63
C GLU A 162 -7.38 13.60 7.84
N LEU A 163 -7.32 13.83 6.53
CA LEU A 163 -8.52 13.78 5.69
C LEU A 163 -9.07 12.35 5.58
N VAL A 164 -8.20 11.33 5.47
CA VAL A 164 -8.60 9.92 5.50
C VAL A 164 -9.29 9.56 6.82
N ALA A 165 -8.72 9.99 7.95
CA ALA A 165 -9.31 9.74 9.27
C ALA A 165 -10.72 10.35 9.38
N ARG A 166 -10.89 11.60 8.96
CA ARG A 166 -12.18 12.30 8.97
C ARG A 166 -13.17 11.68 8.00
N ALA A 167 -12.71 11.30 6.80
CA ALA A 167 -13.56 10.63 5.83
C ALA A 167 -14.13 9.32 6.39
N ASN A 168 -13.32 8.50 7.04
CA ASN A 168 -13.77 7.24 7.63
C ASN A 168 -14.81 7.44 8.74
N ILE A 169 -14.73 8.54 9.49
CA ILE A 169 -15.78 8.90 10.48
C ILE A 169 -17.09 9.27 9.78
N ALA A 170 -17.00 10.00 8.65
CA ALA A 170 -18.17 10.50 7.94
C ALA A 170 -18.95 9.41 7.20
N VAL A 171 -18.23 8.41 6.65
CA VAL A 171 -18.80 7.40 5.76
C VAL A 171 -19.08 6.04 6.42
N ALA A 172 -18.81 5.91 7.72
CA ALA A 172 -19.04 4.62 8.39
C ALA A 172 -20.46 4.07 8.12
N PRO A 173 -20.62 2.78 7.81
CA PRO A 173 -19.65 1.67 7.91
C PRO A 173 -18.75 1.46 6.67
N ALA A 174 -18.90 2.26 5.60
CA ALA A 174 -18.01 2.20 4.43
C ALA A 174 -16.58 2.60 4.82
N ARG A 175 -15.60 2.22 3.99
CA ARG A 175 -14.19 2.48 4.29
C ARG A 175 -13.48 3.22 3.15
N VAL A 176 -12.95 4.38 3.48
CA VAL A 176 -12.00 5.12 2.66
C VAL A 176 -10.60 4.58 2.92
N VAL A 177 -9.90 4.26 1.84
CA VAL A 177 -8.52 3.76 1.85
C VAL A 177 -7.53 4.92 1.83
N ASP A 178 -7.75 5.86 0.90
CA ASP A 178 -6.87 7.02 0.74
C ASP A 178 -7.63 8.24 0.19
N VAL A 179 -7.01 9.41 0.30
CA VAL A 179 -7.43 10.67 -0.32
C VAL A 179 -6.29 11.18 -1.19
N LEU A 180 -6.46 11.10 -2.51
CA LEU A 180 -5.45 11.46 -3.48
C LEU A 180 -5.62 12.92 -3.91
N PHE A 181 -4.56 13.71 -3.81
CA PHE A 181 -4.56 15.11 -4.24
C PHE A 181 -4.17 15.20 -5.70
N SER A 182 -5.07 15.71 -6.53
CA SER A 182 -4.81 15.99 -7.95
C SER A 182 -4.20 17.38 -8.15
N GLU A 183 -4.61 18.35 -7.31
CA GLU A 183 -4.13 19.73 -7.35
C GLU A 183 -4.19 20.32 -5.94
N MET A 184 -3.12 20.98 -5.51
CA MET A 184 -3.09 21.74 -4.26
C MET A 184 -2.38 23.06 -4.50
N ILE A 185 -3.13 24.17 -4.43
CA ILE A 185 -2.64 25.54 -4.64
C ILE A 185 -2.87 26.33 -3.36
N ILE A 186 -1.82 26.98 -2.88
CA ILE A 186 -1.86 27.89 -1.72
C ILE A 186 -1.47 29.28 -2.21
N GLN A 187 -2.30 30.27 -1.96
CA GLN A 187 -2.09 31.66 -2.37
C GLN A 187 -2.32 32.61 -1.19
#